data_960996ba1a7f71adf73e1bac1f384cb6
#
_entry.id   960996ba1a7f71adf73e1bac1f384cb6
#
_cell.length_a   1.000
_cell.length_b   1.000
_cell.length_c   1.000
_cell.angle_alpha   90.00
_cell.angle_beta   90.00
_cell.angle_gamma   90.00
#
_symmetry.space_group_name_H-M   'P 1'
#
loop_
_entity.id
_entity.type
_entity.pdbx_description
1 polymer ?
#
loop_
_entity_poly.entity_id
_entity_poly.type
_entity_poly.pdbx_seq_one_letter_code
_entity_poly.pdbx_strand_id
1 'polypeptide(L)'
;MKNFVLIVAILFANICVAQNNMPIVNSDNSVTFSLYAPYAKKVQLEGSMIPALGKFKIKTITITKGQKYKMQRNGDYWTYTTTPLTSEMYTYRFMVDGIPTLDPNNTKTVRDVADTLNYFFIDGEISNHYIDKNIPHGKLSMVWYPSTMNGMSQRRMAIYTPHCYDNDKSTTYPILYLLHGSGGDETSWSDYGRVCQILDDMIYSGKCKPIVVVMPNGNSELDAAPGQSPYMQKSASAANFTSMLGKIESAFVPEIVKYVEANYRIRKEKTNRAIAGLSLGGLQTLYISLNNPQLFDYIGLFSPQTTNMLDNKKINSVNALDRNIKTIKNIFAILNGEIPSESGLSNKVDRIEVYENFDQKLDTLYSTSPKLLYIGVGEDDFVLKLVNDFRTKLDAKKYKYHYNYTDGAHTWENWRKYLVDFLPRIF
;
A
#
# COMPACT_ATOMS: atom_id res chain seq x y z
N MET A 1 -81.72 12.56 12.57
CA MET A 1 -80.76 11.76 11.79
C MET A 1 -79.50 12.57 11.65
N LYS A 2 -78.46 12.20 12.44
CA LYS A 2 -77.16 12.89 12.46
C LYS A 2 -76.18 12.10 11.58
N ASN A 3 -75.75 12.69 10.48
CA ASN A 3 -74.76 12.08 9.63
C ASN A 3 -73.37 12.24 10.29
N PHE A 4 -72.77 11.13 10.64
CA PHE A 4 -71.38 11.04 11.06
C PHE A 4 -70.50 10.96 9.79
N VAL A 5 -69.73 12.02 9.51
CA VAL A 5 -68.69 11.97 8.46
C VAL A 5 -67.41 11.47 9.12
N LEU A 6 -66.96 10.28 8.75
CA LEU A 6 -65.72 9.68 9.19
C LEU A 6 -64.59 10.23 8.30
N ILE A 7 -63.78 11.16 8.86
CA ILE A 7 -62.57 11.65 8.20
C ILE A 7 -61.47 10.64 8.53
N VAL A 8 -61.08 9.85 7.52
CA VAL A 8 -59.87 9.00 7.57
C VAL A 8 -58.71 9.90 7.30
N ALA A 9 -57.99 10.32 8.33
CA ALA A 9 -56.68 10.99 8.21
C ALA A 9 -55.63 9.94 7.83
N ILE A 10 -55.23 9.89 6.57
CA ILE A 10 -54.04 9.14 6.13
C ILE A 10 -52.84 9.89 6.62
N LEU A 11 -52.26 9.46 7.74
CA LEU A 11 -50.94 9.90 8.17
C LEU A 11 -49.90 9.35 7.14
N PHE A 12 -49.46 10.21 6.23
CA PHE A 12 -48.19 10.04 5.57
C PHE A 12 -47.09 10.21 6.63
N ALA A 13 -46.67 9.11 7.22
CA ALA A 13 -45.41 9.08 7.93
C ALA A 13 -44.32 9.37 6.90
N ASN A 14 -43.89 10.63 6.80
CA ASN A 14 -42.59 10.95 6.25
C ASN A 14 -41.58 10.26 7.15
N ILE A 15 -41.18 9.05 6.76
CA ILE A 15 -39.98 8.43 7.28
C ILE A 15 -38.86 9.36 6.80
N CYS A 16 -38.49 10.29 7.69
CA CYS A 16 -37.22 10.95 7.59
C CYS A 16 -36.18 9.83 7.77
N VAL A 17 -35.81 9.19 6.67
CA VAL A 17 -34.66 8.30 6.67
C VAL A 17 -33.51 9.22 7.04
N ALA A 18 -33.12 9.15 8.32
CA ALA A 18 -31.87 9.74 8.74
C ALA A 18 -30.86 9.35 7.67
N GLN A 19 -30.16 10.33 7.13
CA GLN A 19 -29.14 10.15 6.12
C GLN A 19 -28.04 9.31 6.78
N ASN A 20 -28.25 7.98 6.82
CA ASN A 20 -27.29 7.03 7.35
C ASN A 20 -26.13 7.03 6.39
N ASN A 21 -24.94 7.10 6.97
CA ASN A 21 -23.68 7.01 6.23
C ASN A 21 -23.75 5.89 5.21
N MET A 22 -23.83 6.28 3.93
CA MET A 22 -23.79 5.31 2.83
C MET A 22 -22.34 4.85 2.60
N PRO A 23 -22.08 3.60 2.25
CA PRO A 23 -23.03 2.52 1.93
C PRO A 23 -23.63 1.87 3.18
N ILE A 24 -24.80 1.23 3.02
CA ILE A 24 -25.49 0.53 4.11
C ILE A 24 -24.96 -0.90 4.19
N VAL A 25 -24.35 -1.24 5.30
CA VAL A 25 -23.98 -2.62 5.63
C VAL A 25 -25.23 -3.31 6.23
N ASN A 26 -25.73 -4.34 5.56
CA ASN A 26 -26.87 -5.12 6.00
C ASN A 26 -26.46 -6.14 7.07
N SER A 27 -27.44 -6.71 7.78
CA SER A 27 -27.22 -7.66 8.87
C SER A 27 -26.52 -8.96 8.46
N ASP A 28 -26.54 -9.31 7.18
CA ASP A 28 -25.85 -10.45 6.59
C ASP A 28 -24.48 -10.11 6.01
N ASN A 29 -23.97 -8.89 6.26
CA ASN A 29 -22.76 -8.32 5.68
C ASN A 29 -22.81 -8.07 4.17
N SER A 30 -23.97 -8.19 3.51
CA SER A 30 -24.12 -7.59 2.18
C SER A 30 -24.15 -6.07 2.28
N VAL A 31 -23.79 -5.37 1.20
CA VAL A 31 -23.68 -3.91 1.21
C VAL A 31 -24.52 -3.31 0.11
N THR A 32 -25.41 -2.40 0.50
CA THR A 32 -26.26 -1.66 -0.43
C THR A 32 -25.70 -0.28 -0.69
N PHE A 33 -25.38 -0.03 -1.96
CA PHE A 33 -24.95 1.25 -2.50
C PHE A 33 -26.14 1.95 -3.16
N SER A 34 -26.23 3.27 -2.97
CA SER A 34 -27.29 4.08 -3.58
C SER A 34 -26.71 5.43 -4.02
N LEU A 35 -27.07 5.87 -5.23
CA LEU A 35 -26.66 7.16 -5.76
C LEU A 35 -27.88 7.87 -6.35
N TYR A 36 -28.14 9.12 -5.92
CA TYR A 36 -29.09 10.00 -6.56
C TYR A 36 -28.49 10.58 -7.84
N ALA A 37 -29.00 10.16 -8.99
CA ALA A 37 -28.53 10.61 -10.30
C ALA A 37 -29.67 10.56 -11.33
N PRO A 38 -30.66 11.48 -11.25
CA PRO A 38 -31.91 11.41 -12.03
C PRO A 38 -31.68 11.53 -13.54
N TYR A 39 -30.63 12.21 -13.95
CA TYR A 39 -30.33 12.45 -15.38
C TYR A 39 -29.29 11.50 -15.96
N ALA A 40 -28.68 10.62 -15.14
CA ALA A 40 -27.70 9.67 -15.61
C ALA A 40 -28.35 8.62 -16.53
N LYS A 41 -27.66 8.29 -17.61
CA LYS A 41 -28.06 7.20 -18.55
C LYS A 41 -27.56 5.84 -18.08
N LYS A 42 -26.44 5.83 -17.38
CA LYS A 42 -25.76 4.61 -16.91
C LYS A 42 -24.98 4.91 -15.64
N VAL A 43 -25.20 4.10 -14.60
CA VAL A 43 -24.35 4.11 -13.40
C VAL A 43 -23.80 2.71 -13.16
N GLN A 44 -22.53 2.65 -12.82
CA GLN A 44 -21.82 1.42 -12.45
C GLN A 44 -21.09 1.63 -11.12
N LEU A 45 -20.93 0.57 -10.36
CA LEU A 45 -20.10 0.50 -9.16
C LEU A 45 -18.77 -0.15 -9.50
N GLU A 46 -17.67 0.45 -9.06
CA GLU A 46 -16.30 -0.05 -9.13
C GLU A 46 -15.74 -0.09 -7.71
N GLY A 47 -15.03 -1.15 -7.32
CA GLY A 47 -14.46 -1.24 -5.97
C GLY A 47 -13.71 -2.53 -5.69
N SER A 48 -12.95 -2.55 -4.59
CA SER A 48 -12.10 -3.69 -4.21
C SER A 48 -12.89 -4.93 -3.78
N MET A 49 -14.15 -4.76 -3.34
CA MET A 49 -15.07 -5.86 -2.99
C MET A 49 -15.57 -6.64 -4.20
N ILE A 50 -15.25 -6.21 -5.40
CA ILE A 50 -15.73 -6.82 -6.62
C ILE A 50 -14.66 -7.79 -7.12
N PRO A 51 -14.97 -9.11 -7.25
CA PRO A 51 -14.00 -10.05 -7.79
C PRO A 51 -13.50 -9.59 -9.17
N ALA A 52 -12.20 -9.68 -9.38
CA ALA A 52 -11.63 -9.27 -10.64
C ALA A 52 -12.13 -10.13 -11.80
N LEU A 53 -12.46 -9.51 -12.91
CA LEU A 53 -12.85 -10.18 -14.15
C LEU A 53 -11.66 -10.91 -14.74
N GLY A 54 -11.53 -12.20 -14.40
CA GLY A 54 -10.66 -13.11 -15.11
C GLY A 54 -9.16 -12.85 -14.97
N LYS A 55 -8.40 -13.90 -15.01
CA LYS A 55 -6.94 -13.88 -15.03
C LYS A 55 -6.50 -13.65 -16.49
N PHE A 56 -6.06 -12.45 -16.82
CA PHE A 56 -5.41 -12.22 -18.11
C PHE A 56 -3.95 -12.67 -18.03
N LYS A 57 -3.60 -13.68 -18.83
CA LYS A 57 -2.19 -14.10 -18.95
C LYS A 57 -1.50 -13.29 -20.02
N ILE A 58 -0.53 -12.48 -19.62
CA ILE A 58 0.47 -11.89 -20.54
C ILE A 58 1.76 -12.67 -20.33
N LYS A 59 2.05 -13.63 -21.22
CA LYS A 59 3.14 -14.61 -21.08
C LYS A 59 3.01 -15.38 -19.76
N THR A 60 3.85 -15.06 -18.75
CA THR A 60 3.86 -15.72 -17.43
C THR A 60 3.18 -14.90 -16.34
N ILE A 61 2.63 -13.71 -16.65
CA ILE A 61 2.07 -12.78 -15.69
C ILE A 61 0.56 -12.86 -15.76
N THR A 62 -0.07 -13.05 -14.60
CA THR A 62 -1.53 -13.01 -14.45
C THR A 62 -1.91 -11.63 -13.91
N ILE A 63 -2.74 -10.88 -14.64
CA ILE A 63 -3.23 -9.57 -14.25
C ILE A 63 -4.73 -9.68 -14.05
N THR A 64 -5.22 -9.15 -12.95
CA THR A 64 -6.64 -9.06 -12.65
C THR A 64 -7.14 -7.65 -12.96
N LYS A 65 -8.13 -7.54 -13.85
CA LYS A 65 -8.77 -6.26 -14.18
C LYS A 65 -10.00 -6.09 -13.31
N GLY A 66 -10.15 -4.94 -12.65
CA GLY A 66 -11.33 -4.60 -11.86
C GLY A 66 -12.61 -4.69 -12.70
N GLN A 67 -13.65 -5.28 -12.13
CA GLN A 67 -14.97 -5.38 -12.73
C GLN A 67 -15.80 -4.16 -12.32
N LYS A 68 -16.72 -3.72 -13.23
CA LYS A 68 -17.70 -2.68 -12.93
C LYS A 68 -19.09 -3.31 -12.93
N TYR A 69 -19.80 -3.19 -11.83
CA TYR A 69 -21.18 -3.70 -11.74
C TYR A 69 -22.18 -2.65 -12.18
N LYS A 70 -23.09 -3.05 -13.06
CA LYS A 70 -24.20 -2.20 -13.48
C LYS A 70 -25.17 -2.04 -12.32
N MET A 71 -25.45 -0.81 -11.93
CA MET A 71 -26.45 -0.49 -10.93
C MET A 71 -27.85 -0.51 -11.55
N GLN A 72 -28.86 -0.82 -10.76
CA GLN A 72 -30.26 -0.82 -11.16
C GLN A 72 -30.87 0.55 -10.88
N ARG A 73 -31.63 1.09 -11.84
CA ARG A 73 -32.35 2.35 -11.68
C ARG A 73 -33.69 2.11 -10.99
N ASN A 74 -33.94 2.88 -9.92
CA ASN A 74 -35.21 2.92 -9.21
C ASN A 74 -35.63 4.38 -9.03
N GLY A 75 -36.48 4.88 -9.93
CA GLY A 75 -36.81 6.31 -10.01
C GLY A 75 -35.57 7.17 -10.31
N ASP A 76 -35.26 8.08 -9.40
CA ASP A 76 -34.12 8.99 -9.47
C ASP A 76 -32.84 8.41 -8.86
N TYR A 77 -32.93 7.26 -8.22
CA TYR A 77 -31.82 6.58 -7.57
C TYR A 77 -31.32 5.40 -8.39
N TRP A 78 -30.02 5.14 -8.24
CA TRP A 78 -29.35 3.95 -8.74
C TRP A 78 -28.87 3.14 -7.56
N THR A 79 -29.15 1.83 -7.55
CA THR A 79 -28.87 0.95 -6.42
C THR A 79 -28.13 -0.31 -6.87
N TYR A 80 -27.29 -0.84 -5.98
CA TYR A 80 -26.66 -2.14 -6.10
C TYR A 80 -26.44 -2.73 -4.72
N THR A 81 -26.74 -4.01 -4.54
CA THR A 81 -26.44 -4.76 -3.29
C THR A 81 -25.48 -5.89 -3.63
N THR A 82 -24.41 -6.01 -2.84
CA THR A 82 -23.41 -7.08 -2.99
C THR A 82 -23.95 -8.40 -2.43
N THR A 83 -23.26 -9.51 -2.70
CA THR A 83 -23.29 -10.67 -1.81
C THR A 83 -22.64 -10.31 -0.46
N PRO A 84 -22.85 -11.12 0.63
CA PRO A 84 -22.15 -10.93 1.89
C PRO A 84 -20.65 -10.84 1.71
N LEU A 85 -20.03 -9.83 2.36
CA LEU A 85 -18.61 -9.56 2.32
C LEU A 85 -17.93 -10.03 3.60
N THR A 86 -16.65 -10.37 3.52
CA THR A 86 -15.82 -10.70 4.69
C THR A 86 -15.37 -9.44 5.43
N SER A 87 -14.94 -9.61 6.69
CA SER A 87 -14.37 -8.52 7.48
C SER A 87 -13.14 -7.92 6.80
N GLU A 88 -13.23 -6.66 6.37
CA GLU A 88 -12.14 -5.92 5.72
C GLU A 88 -12.49 -4.43 5.55
N MET A 89 -11.50 -3.62 5.13
CA MET A 89 -11.68 -2.28 4.58
C MET A 89 -11.81 -2.36 3.07
N TYR A 90 -12.93 -1.94 2.54
CA TYR A 90 -13.22 -1.93 1.10
C TYR A 90 -13.25 -0.52 0.54
N THR A 91 -12.77 -0.36 -0.68
CA THR A 91 -12.84 0.91 -1.42
C THR A 91 -13.82 0.82 -2.58
N TYR A 92 -14.41 1.96 -2.95
CA TYR A 92 -15.33 2.04 -4.09
C TYR A 92 -15.41 3.44 -4.68
N ARG A 93 -15.98 3.50 -5.88
CA ARG A 93 -16.46 4.73 -6.52
C ARG A 93 -17.60 4.39 -7.49
N PHE A 94 -18.38 5.40 -7.83
CA PHE A 94 -19.34 5.28 -8.91
C PHE A 94 -18.73 5.66 -10.25
N MET A 95 -19.29 5.12 -11.33
CA MET A 95 -19.00 5.51 -12.70
C MET A 95 -20.32 6.02 -13.31
N VAL A 96 -20.50 7.34 -13.36
CA VAL A 96 -21.71 7.98 -13.88
C VAL A 96 -21.46 8.39 -15.34
N ASP A 97 -22.14 7.76 -16.27
CA ASP A 97 -21.97 7.96 -17.72
C ASP A 97 -20.51 7.91 -18.18
N GLY A 98 -19.70 7.07 -17.51
CA GLY A 98 -18.28 6.89 -17.79
C GLY A 98 -17.33 7.79 -16.97
N ILE A 99 -17.86 8.69 -16.17
CA ILE A 99 -17.06 9.62 -15.34
C ILE A 99 -16.92 9.05 -13.93
N PRO A 100 -15.69 8.90 -13.41
CA PRO A 100 -15.44 8.53 -12.02
C PRO A 100 -16.06 9.57 -11.07
N THR A 101 -16.88 9.10 -10.12
CA THR A 101 -17.65 9.96 -9.23
C THR A 101 -17.56 9.40 -7.81
N LEU A 102 -17.15 10.23 -6.86
CA LEU A 102 -17.20 9.87 -5.45
C LEU A 102 -18.65 9.82 -4.95
N ASP A 103 -18.88 9.03 -3.92
CA ASP A 103 -20.15 9.02 -3.22
C ASP A 103 -20.30 10.31 -2.39
N PRO A 104 -21.26 11.18 -2.72
CA PRO A 104 -21.44 12.45 -2.00
C PRO A 104 -21.94 12.25 -0.56
N ASN A 105 -22.48 11.07 -0.24
CA ASN A 105 -23.01 10.74 1.08
C ASN A 105 -21.96 10.07 1.99
N ASN A 106 -20.80 9.70 1.46
CA ASN A 106 -19.72 9.10 2.22
C ASN A 106 -18.50 10.04 2.26
N THR A 107 -18.25 10.65 3.41
CA THR A 107 -17.09 11.54 3.60
C THR A 107 -15.77 10.81 3.79
N LYS A 108 -15.80 9.49 3.97
CA LYS A 108 -14.59 8.67 4.13
C LYS A 108 -13.95 8.44 2.76
N THR A 109 -12.82 9.06 2.53
CA THR A 109 -12.06 8.93 1.29
C THR A 109 -10.61 8.54 1.54
N VAL A 110 -10.02 7.87 0.58
CA VAL A 110 -8.61 7.49 0.57
C VAL A 110 -8.06 7.66 -0.83
N ARG A 111 -6.77 8.01 -0.93
CA ARG A 111 -6.08 8.09 -2.20
C ARG A 111 -5.29 6.82 -2.46
N ASP A 112 -5.44 6.26 -3.64
CA ASP A 112 -4.62 5.17 -4.16
C ASP A 112 -3.95 5.62 -5.47
N VAL A 113 -2.65 5.81 -5.42
CA VAL A 113 -1.86 6.40 -6.52
C VAL A 113 -2.42 7.78 -6.94
N ALA A 114 -3.09 7.85 -8.09
CA ALA A 114 -3.72 9.07 -8.61
C ALA A 114 -5.23 9.12 -8.37
N ASP A 115 -5.85 8.02 -7.96
CA ASP A 115 -7.29 7.92 -7.76
C ASP A 115 -7.69 8.27 -6.33
N THR A 116 -8.79 8.99 -6.16
CA THR A 116 -9.49 9.13 -4.89
C THR A 116 -10.68 8.19 -4.87
N LEU A 117 -10.82 7.42 -3.79
CA LEU A 117 -11.86 6.41 -3.62
C LEU A 117 -12.58 6.63 -2.29
N ASN A 118 -13.87 6.33 -2.22
CA ASN A 118 -14.54 6.18 -0.94
C ASN A 118 -14.18 4.85 -0.30
N TYR A 119 -14.31 4.75 1.03
CA TYR A 119 -14.13 3.47 1.71
C TYR A 119 -15.15 3.24 2.81
N PHE A 120 -15.30 1.98 3.18
CA PHE A 120 -16.12 1.52 4.29
C PHE A 120 -15.49 0.27 4.92
N PHE A 121 -16.00 -0.14 6.08
CA PHE A 121 -15.56 -1.36 6.76
C PHE A 121 -16.72 -2.37 6.84
N ILE A 122 -16.37 -3.64 6.75
CA ILE A 122 -17.19 -4.75 7.23
C ILE A 122 -16.56 -5.20 8.55
N ASP A 123 -17.32 -5.11 9.63
CA ASP A 123 -16.88 -5.43 10.97
C ASP A 123 -16.42 -6.89 11.10
N GLY A 124 -15.46 -7.15 11.99
CA GLY A 124 -14.96 -8.48 12.31
C GLY A 124 -13.49 -8.49 12.71
N GLU A 125 -12.91 -9.66 12.81
CA GLU A 125 -11.57 -9.85 13.38
C GLU A 125 -10.50 -9.05 12.63
N ILE A 126 -10.53 -9.08 11.29
CA ILE A 126 -9.50 -8.45 10.43
C ILE A 126 -9.64 -6.93 10.45
N SER A 127 -10.83 -6.42 10.14
CA SER A 127 -11.08 -4.97 10.09
C SER A 127 -10.90 -4.29 11.45
N ASN A 128 -11.03 -5.06 12.53
CA ASN A 128 -10.85 -4.58 13.89
C ASN A 128 -9.45 -3.99 14.14
N HIS A 129 -8.43 -4.38 13.37
CA HIS A 129 -7.12 -3.76 13.42
C HIS A 129 -7.05 -2.40 12.70
N TYR A 130 -8.02 -2.08 11.83
CA TYR A 130 -7.96 -0.95 10.89
C TYR A 130 -8.90 0.21 11.25
N ILE A 131 -9.92 -0.05 12.07
CA ILE A 131 -10.90 0.97 12.51
C ILE A 131 -10.31 1.87 13.57
N ASP A 132 -10.85 3.08 13.67
CA ASP A 132 -10.54 3.99 14.76
C ASP A 132 -11.23 3.51 16.04
N LYS A 133 -10.51 3.41 17.14
CA LYS A 133 -10.96 2.91 18.42
C LYS A 133 -10.82 3.98 19.51
N ASN A 134 -11.58 3.89 20.56
CA ASN A 134 -11.41 4.73 21.75
C ASN A 134 -10.30 4.17 22.66
N ILE A 135 -9.06 4.24 22.19
CA ILE A 135 -7.82 3.83 22.86
C ILE A 135 -6.80 4.97 22.77
N PRO A 136 -5.70 4.95 23.51
CA PRO A 136 -4.64 5.94 23.36
C PRO A 136 -4.03 5.90 21.94
N HIS A 137 -3.99 7.05 21.29
CA HIS A 137 -3.49 7.19 19.93
C HIS A 137 -2.05 7.70 19.89
N GLY A 138 -1.25 7.14 18.99
CA GLY A 138 0.04 7.69 18.61
C GLY A 138 -0.11 8.97 17.79
N LYS A 139 1.02 9.62 17.51
CA LYS A 139 1.06 10.87 16.75
C LYS A 139 1.68 10.64 15.38
N LEU A 140 0.97 11.02 14.33
CA LEU A 140 1.50 11.08 12.97
C LEU A 140 2.00 12.50 12.68
N SER A 141 3.25 12.62 12.23
CA SER A 141 3.88 13.89 11.86
C SER A 141 4.40 13.83 10.44
N MET A 142 4.10 14.86 9.64
CA MET A 142 4.69 15.07 8.31
C MET A 142 5.95 15.92 8.47
N VAL A 143 7.10 15.38 8.08
CA VAL A 143 8.41 15.97 8.39
C VAL A 143 9.20 16.18 7.10
N TRP A 144 9.68 17.42 6.91
CA TRP A 144 10.61 17.76 5.86
C TRP A 144 12.04 17.49 6.33
N TYR A 145 12.83 16.80 5.53
CA TYR A 145 14.23 16.52 5.81
C TYR A 145 15.12 16.96 4.64
N PRO A 146 16.37 17.37 4.90
CA PRO A 146 17.32 17.72 3.86
C PRO A 146 17.56 16.55 2.90
N SER A 147 17.56 16.83 1.60
CA SER A 147 17.83 15.85 0.56
C SER A 147 18.66 16.49 -0.56
N THR A 148 19.47 15.67 -1.22
CA THR A 148 20.19 16.06 -2.43
C THR A 148 19.65 15.39 -3.70
N MET A 149 18.59 14.60 -3.53
CA MET A 149 18.02 13.77 -4.58
C MET A 149 17.40 14.63 -5.69
N ASN A 150 17.81 14.38 -6.94
CA ASN A 150 17.30 15.06 -8.13
C ASN A 150 17.32 16.61 -8.05
N GLY A 151 18.25 17.20 -7.29
CA GLY A 151 18.35 18.64 -7.08
C GLY A 151 17.30 19.22 -6.11
N MET A 152 16.53 18.38 -5.43
CA MET A 152 15.64 18.80 -4.36
C MET A 152 16.43 19.16 -3.13
N SER A 153 16.12 20.30 -2.48
CA SER A 153 16.76 20.67 -1.22
C SER A 153 16.15 19.97 0.00
N GLN A 154 14.91 19.53 -0.11
CA GLN A 154 14.16 18.85 0.94
C GLN A 154 13.23 17.82 0.34
N ARG A 155 12.93 16.78 1.13
CA ARG A 155 11.87 15.79 0.84
C ARG A 155 11.08 15.52 2.10
N ARG A 156 9.85 15.02 1.94
CA ARG A 156 8.94 14.75 3.06
C ARG A 156 8.86 13.27 3.39
N MET A 157 8.67 12.97 4.67
CA MET A 157 8.33 11.64 5.18
C MET A 157 7.25 11.77 6.26
N ALA A 158 6.47 10.71 6.46
CA ALA A 158 5.56 10.59 7.59
C ALA A 158 6.23 9.80 8.72
N ILE A 159 6.06 10.25 9.95
CA ILE A 159 6.61 9.58 11.13
C ILE A 159 5.52 9.39 12.17
N TYR A 160 5.28 8.12 12.54
CA TYR A 160 4.44 7.76 13.67
C TYR A 160 5.28 7.62 14.93
N THR A 161 4.83 8.23 16.02
CA THR A 161 5.37 8.01 17.36
C THR A 161 4.27 7.44 18.27
N PRO A 162 4.56 6.44 19.13
CA PRO A 162 3.53 5.81 19.96
C PRO A 162 2.97 6.79 21.01
N HIS A 163 1.76 6.56 21.50
CA HIS A 163 1.07 7.44 22.46
C HIS A 163 1.90 7.80 23.69
N CYS A 164 2.79 6.92 24.12
CA CYS A 164 3.67 7.15 25.29
C CYS A 164 4.96 7.92 24.94
N TYR A 165 5.20 8.29 23.68
CA TYR A 165 6.46 8.89 23.24
C TYR A 165 6.77 10.20 23.97
N ASP A 166 5.79 11.05 24.20
CA ASP A 166 6.01 12.35 24.83
C ASP A 166 5.95 12.34 26.37
N ASN A 167 5.57 11.22 26.98
CA ASN A 167 5.40 11.09 28.44
C ASN A 167 6.74 11.09 29.18
N ASP A 168 7.78 10.46 28.59
CA ASP A 168 9.11 10.37 29.17
C ASP A 168 10.17 10.69 28.10
N LYS A 169 10.91 11.76 28.33
CA LYS A 169 11.95 12.23 27.41
C LYS A 169 13.24 11.39 27.44
N SER A 170 13.39 10.51 28.44
CA SER A 170 14.56 9.62 28.58
C SER A 170 14.37 8.30 27.83
N THR A 171 13.14 7.88 27.59
CA THR A 171 12.84 6.61 26.92
C THR A 171 13.17 6.66 25.44
N THR A 172 13.88 5.63 24.98
CA THR A 172 14.20 5.38 23.56
C THR A 172 13.43 4.18 23.04
N TYR A 173 13.08 4.21 21.76
CA TYR A 173 12.18 3.25 21.12
C TYR A 173 12.88 2.47 20.00
N PRO A 174 12.52 1.20 19.76
CA PRO A 174 12.88 0.53 18.52
C PRO A 174 12.23 1.23 17.33
N ILE A 175 12.74 0.97 16.11
CA ILE A 175 12.31 1.68 14.91
C ILE A 175 12.00 0.72 13.77
N LEU A 176 10.91 1.00 13.05
CA LEU A 176 10.55 0.39 11.77
C LEU A 176 10.58 1.46 10.67
N TYR A 177 11.32 1.21 9.61
CA TYR A 177 11.20 1.93 8.35
C TYR A 177 10.23 1.15 7.44
N LEU A 178 9.19 1.82 6.91
CA LEU A 178 8.09 1.17 6.20
C LEU A 178 7.88 1.84 4.83
N LEU A 179 8.24 1.16 3.75
CA LEU A 179 8.27 1.69 2.40
C LEU A 179 6.99 1.32 1.62
N HIS A 180 6.44 2.30 0.91
CA HIS A 180 5.27 2.13 0.03
C HIS A 180 5.68 1.56 -1.34
N GLY A 181 4.68 1.16 -2.15
CA GLY A 181 4.86 0.64 -3.49
C GLY A 181 4.92 1.70 -4.59
N SER A 182 4.96 1.23 -5.83
CA SER A 182 4.96 2.11 -7.02
C SER A 182 3.72 3.00 -7.04
N GLY A 183 3.92 4.26 -7.42
CA GLY A 183 2.86 5.27 -7.50
C GLY A 183 2.40 5.83 -6.14
N GLY A 184 2.86 5.26 -5.03
CA GLY A 184 2.59 5.77 -3.69
C GLY A 184 3.52 6.92 -3.30
N ASP A 185 3.36 7.37 -2.07
CA ASP A 185 4.15 8.40 -1.41
C ASP A 185 4.14 8.20 0.12
N GLU A 186 4.69 9.14 0.87
CA GLU A 186 4.83 9.05 2.32
C GLU A 186 3.51 8.94 3.10
N THR A 187 2.36 9.21 2.45
CA THR A 187 1.04 9.09 3.10
C THR A 187 0.37 7.73 2.88
N SER A 188 0.86 6.94 1.94
CA SER A 188 0.19 5.70 1.52
C SER A 188 -0.07 4.71 2.65
N TRP A 189 0.91 4.49 3.53
CA TRP A 189 0.76 3.61 4.68
C TRP A 189 -0.14 4.19 5.77
N SER A 190 -0.10 5.52 6.01
CA SER A 190 -0.98 6.13 7.01
C SER A 190 -2.43 6.17 6.56
N ASP A 191 -2.68 6.44 5.29
CA ASP A 191 -4.02 6.60 4.76
C ASP A 191 -4.64 5.24 4.38
N TYR A 192 -4.18 4.63 3.31
CA TYR A 192 -4.77 3.38 2.82
C TYR A 192 -4.26 2.15 3.61
N GLY A 193 -3.01 2.18 4.05
CA GLY A 193 -2.44 1.12 4.90
C GLY A 193 -2.97 1.09 6.33
N ARG A 194 -3.61 2.16 6.80
CA ARG A 194 -4.17 2.28 8.16
C ARG A 194 -3.15 2.00 9.27
N VAL A 195 -1.87 2.28 9.01
CA VAL A 195 -0.76 1.91 9.90
C VAL A 195 -0.89 2.50 11.30
N CYS A 196 -1.43 3.73 11.44
CA CYS A 196 -1.61 4.34 12.75
C CYS A 196 -2.60 3.53 13.59
N GLN A 197 -3.75 3.15 13.01
CA GLN A 197 -4.78 2.35 13.68
C GLN A 197 -4.27 0.96 14.05
N ILE A 198 -3.54 0.32 13.11
CA ILE A 198 -2.91 -0.99 13.36
C ILE A 198 -1.93 -0.90 14.54
N LEU A 199 -1.06 0.11 14.56
CA LEU A 199 -0.08 0.29 15.61
C LEU A 199 -0.73 0.61 16.96
N ASP A 200 -1.71 1.52 16.98
CA ASP A 200 -2.44 1.87 18.20
C ASP A 200 -3.13 0.64 18.81
N ASP A 201 -3.83 -0.15 17.99
CA ASP A 201 -4.50 -1.38 18.42
C ASP A 201 -3.51 -2.42 18.94
N MET A 202 -2.44 -2.68 18.20
CA MET A 202 -1.47 -3.71 18.55
C MET A 202 -0.60 -3.34 19.75
N ILE A 203 -0.26 -2.06 19.92
CA ILE A 203 0.46 -1.56 21.09
C ILE A 203 -0.45 -1.62 22.32
N TYR A 204 -1.71 -1.16 22.21
CA TYR A 204 -2.68 -1.18 23.28
C TYR A 204 -3.01 -2.61 23.75
N SER A 205 -3.15 -3.54 22.81
CA SER A 205 -3.38 -4.97 23.11
C SER A 205 -2.14 -5.75 23.56
N GLY A 206 -0.96 -5.10 23.62
CA GLY A 206 0.30 -5.73 24.02
C GLY A 206 0.88 -6.70 22.98
N LYS A 207 0.33 -6.73 21.75
CA LYS A 207 0.82 -7.58 20.64
C LYS A 207 2.06 -7.02 19.95
N CYS A 208 2.32 -5.73 20.08
CA CYS A 208 3.48 -5.04 19.57
C CYS A 208 4.06 -4.11 20.64
N LYS A 209 5.38 -4.01 20.72
CA LYS A 209 6.02 -3.01 21.58
C LYS A 209 5.77 -1.60 21.05
N PRO A 210 5.77 -0.55 21.91
CA PRO A 210 5.80 0.81 21.42
C PRO A 210 7.02 1.04 20.53
N ILE A 211 6.79 1.46 19.28
CA ILE A 211 7.81 1.68 18.24
C ILE A 211 7.62 3.02 17.55
N VAL A 212 8.71 3.58 17.01
CA VAL A 212 8.68 4.66 16.03
C VAL A 212 8.60 4.05 14.64
N VAL A 213 7.70 4.55 13.79
CA VAL A 213 7.60 4.09 12.39
C VAL A 213 7.85 5.27 11.45
N VAL A 214 8.78 5.08 10.52
CA VAL A 214 9.19 6.07 9.52
C VAL A 214 8.73 5.61 8.14
N MET A 215 7.94 6.42 7.48
CA MET A 215 7.38 6.16 6.15
C MET A 215 7.92 7.23 5.18
N PRO A 216 9.06 6.98 4.54
CA PRO A 216 9.63 7.92 3.59
C PRO A 216 8.86 7.89 2.27
N ASN A 217 8.97 8.98 1.50
CA ASN A 217 8.56 8.94 0.10
C ASN A 217 9.59 8.14 -0.71
N GLY A 218 9.23 6.93 -1.12
CA GLY A 218 10.05 6.02 -1.92
C GLY A 218 10.10 6.38 -3.41
N ASN A 219 9.36 7.41 -3.84
CA ASN A 219 9.40 7.93 -5.19
C ASN A 219 10.45 9.04 -5.31
N SER A 220 11.57 8.76 -5.96
CA SER A 220 12.68 9.70 -6.07
C SER A 220 12.38 10.94 -6.92
N GLU A 221 11.31 10.94 -7.71
CA GLU A 221 10.91 12.06 -8.55
C GLU A 221 10.03 13.08 -7.82
N LEU A 222 9.56 12.75 -6.61
CA LEU A 222 8.66 13.57 -5.82
C LEU A 222 9.30 13.98 -4.49
N ASP A 223 9.16 15.23 -4.12
CA ASP A 223 9.57 15.77 -2.82
C ASP A 223 8.53 15.48 -1.71
N ALA A 224 7.25 15.43 -2.06
CA ALA A 224 6.14 15.13 -1.17
C ALA A 224 4.94 14.54 -1.93
N ALA A 225 3.93 14.11 -1.20
CA ALA A 225 2.64 13.66 -1.75
C ALA A 225 2.00 14.72 -2.66
N PRO A 226 1.20 14.34 -3.67
CA PRO A 226 0.49 15.25 -4.55
C PRO A 226 -0.29 16.32 -3.79
N GLY A 227 -0.20 17.58 -4.24
CA GLY A 227 -0.82 18.75 -3.60
C GLY A 227 -0.10 19.24 -2.34
N GLN A 228 0.99 18.61 -1.93
CA GLN A 228 1.79 18.99 -0.76
C GLN A 228 3.18 19.54 -1.14
N SER A 229 3.56 19.39 -2.39
CA SER A 229 4.79 19.96 -2.93
C SER A 229 4.57 21.43 -3.32
N PRO A 230 5.57 22.32 -3.10
CA PRO A 230 5.57 23.66 -3.68
C PRO A 230 5.77 23.65 -5.20
N TYR A 231 6.17 22.52 -5.77
CA TYR A 231 6.40 22.37 -7.21
C TYR A 231 5.21 21.65 -7.87
N MET A 232 4.90 22.03 -9.12
CA MET A 232 3.92 21.28 -9.93
C MET A 232 4.47 19.87 -10.18
N GLN A 233 3.85 18.88 -9.55
CA GLN A 233 4.25 17.49 -9.70
C GLN A 233 3.62 16.89 -10.95
N LYS A 234 4.44 16.26 -11.76
CA LYS A 234 3.96 15.27 -12.72
C LYS A 234 3.61 14.00 -11.94
N SER A 235 2.47 13.40 -12.23
CA SER A 235 2.14 12.08 -11.64
C SER A 235 3.28 11.09 -11.95
N ALA A 236 3.59 10.21 -11.00
CA ALA A 236 4.54 9.14 -11.23
C ALA A 236 4.01 8.25 -12.35
N SER A 237 4.53 8.42 -13.56
CA SER A 237 4.18 7.58 -14.70
C SER A 237 5.12 6.37 -14.78
N ALA A 238 4.65 5.27 -15.38
CA ALA A 238 5.49 4.11 -15.66
C ALA A 238 6.77 4.45 -16.46
N ALA A 239 6.77 5.58 -17.18
CA ALA A 239 7.91 6.08 -17.93
C ALA A 239 9.11 6.47 -17.03
N ASN A 240 8.87 6.85 -15.79
CA ASN A 240 9.90 7.32 -14.88
C ASN A 240 10.46 6.21 -13.96
N PHE A 241 9.98 4.96 -14.08
CA PHE A 241 10.40 3.87 -13.20
C PHE A 241 11.92 3.65 -13.25
N THR A 242 12.53 3.67 -14.41
CA THR A 242 13.99 3.46 -14.56
C THR A 242 14.82 4.59 -13.96
N SER A 243 14.30 5.83 -13.95
CA SER A 243 14.98 6.97 -13.34
C SER A 243 14.92 6.95 -11.81
N MET A 244 14.02 6.17 -11.22
CA MET A 244 13.86 6.00 -9.77
C MET A 244 14.81 4.95 -9.19
N LEU A 245 15.25 3.97 -10.00
CA LEU A 245 16.05 2.83 -9.51
C LEU A 245 17.36 3.28 -8.87
N GLY A 246 17.68 2.70 -7.71
CA GLY A 246 18.93 2.89 -6.98
C GLY A 246 19.03 4.20 -6.19
N LYS A 247 18.21 5.19 -6.48
CA LYS A 247 18.30 6.52 -5.86
C LYS A 247 17.90 6.50 -4.39
N ILE A 248 16.74 5.93 -4.09
CA ILE A 248 16.25 5.80 -2.71
C ILE A 248 17.18 4.89 -1.92
N GLU A 249 17.59 3.77 -2.50
CA GLU A 249 18.47 2.79 -1.85
C GLU A 249 19.80 3.42 -1.46
N SER A 250 20.37 4.28 -2.32
CA SER A 250 21.63 4.97 -2.05
C SER A 250 21.46 6.12 -1.03
N ALA A 251 20.37 6.86 -1.10
CA ALA A 251 20.11 8.01 -0.22
C ALA A 251 19.57 7.59 1.16
N PHE A 252 19.11 6.36 1.33
CA PHE A 252 18.37 5.93 2.51
C PHE A 252 19.16 6.15 3.82
N VAL A 253 20.37 5.66 3.88
CA VAL A 253 21.21 5.78 5.10
C VAL A 253 21.71 7.20 5.28
N PRO A 254 22.35 7.85 4.30
CA PRO A 254 22.94 9.18 4.51
C PRO A 254 21.92 10.31 4.71
N GLU A 255 20.68 10.15 4.26
CA GLU A 255 19.66 11.17 4.38
C GLU A 255 18.60 10.80 5.43
N ILE A 256 17.85 9.67 5.24
CA ILE A 256 16.71 9.31 6.07
C ILE A 256 17.14 8.80 7.45
N VAL A 257 17.99 7.77 7.49
CA VAL A 257 18.45 7.19 8.77
C VAL A 257 19.18 8.25 9.61
N LYS A 258 20.10 8.99 8.98
CA LYS A 258 20.86 10.06 9.66
C LYS A 258 19.94 11.13 10.25
N TYR A 259 18.94 11.58 9.50
CA TYR A 259 17.98 12.58 9.99
C TYR A 259 17.18 12.06 11.18
N VAL A 260 16.66 10.84 11.07
CA VAL A 260 15.84 10.24 12.13
C VAL A 260 16.65 10.01 13.41
N GLU A 261 17.89 9.53 13.29
CA GLU A 261 18.79 9.34 14.43
C GLU A 261 19.19 10.64 15.15
N ALA A 262 19.17 11.76 14.45
CA ALA A 262 19.48 13.07 15.01
C ALA A 262 18.27 13.74 15.69
N ASN A 263 17.04 13.39 15.29
CA ASN A 263 15.84 14.13 15.68
C ASN A 263 14.83 13.32 16.51
N TYR A 264 14.98 11.99 16.59
CA TYR A 264 14.05 11.12 17.30
C TYR A 264 14.75 10.25 18.34
N ARG A 265 14.05 9.96 19.44
CA ARG A 265 14.55 9.09 20.51
C ARG A 265 14.38 7.62 20.12
N ILE A 266 15.31 7.12 19.35
CA ILE A 266 15.34 5.74 18.87
C ILE A 266 16.57 5.00 19.37
N ARG A 267 16.45 3.66 19.45
CA ARG A 267 17.57 2.75 19.68
C ARG A 267 18.28 2.52 18.37
N LYS A 268 19.61 2.74 18.33
CA LYS A 268 20.37 2.72 17.07
C LYS A 268 20.96 1.36 16.72
N GLU A 269 20.92 0.42 17.66
CA GLU A 269 21.46 -0.92 17.49
C GLU A 269 20.66 -1.70 16.45
N LYS A 270 21.34 -2.55 15.67
CA LYS A 270 20.76 -3.43 14.68
C LYS A 270 19.56 -4.21 15.23
N THR A 271 19.67 -4.69 16.48
CA THR A 271 18.64 -5.49 17.18
C THR A 271 17.34 -4.73 17.48
N ASN A 272 17.33 -3.42 17.33
CA ASN A 272 16.20 -2.54 17.54
C ASN A 272 15.75 -1.84 16.24
N ARG A 273 16.21 -2.35 15.08
CA ARG A 273 15.94 -1.72 13.79
C ARG A 273 15.32 -2.72 12.81
N ALA A 274 14.14 -2.35 12.30
CA ALA A 274 13.42 -3.08 11.28
C ALA A 274 13.26 -2.24 10.02
N ILE A 275 13.17 -2.89 8.87
CA ILE A 275 12.77 -2.30 7.61
C ILE A 275 11.77 -3.22 6.91
N ALA A 276 10.70 -2.67 6.37
CA ALA A 276 9.74 -3.43 5.58
C ALA A 276 9.20 -2.59 4.43
N GLY A 277 8.64 -3.24 3.42
CA GLY A 277 8.03 -2.54 2.30
C GLY A 277 7.21 -3.44 1.41
N LEU A 278 6.26 -2.82 0.70
CA LEU A 278 5.38 -3.50 -0.23
C LEU A 278 5.80 -3.28 -1.69
N SER A 279 5.65 -4.28 -2.55
CA SER A 279 5.86 -4.18 -4.00
C SER A 279 7.23 -3.58 -4.36
N LEU A 280 7.29 -2.38 -4.99
CA LEU A 280 8.52 -1.62 -5.23
C LEU A 280 9.25 -1.30 -3.91
N GLY A 281 8.52 -0.92 -2.84
CA GLY A 281 9.10 -0.74 -1.51
C GLY A 281 9.70 -2.02 -0.94
N GLY A 282 9.16 -3.19 -1.31
CA GLY A 282 9.76 -4.49 -1.02
C GLY A 282 11.11 -4.71 -1.74
N LEU A 283 11.22 -4.31 -3.02
CA LEU A 283 12.49 -4.28 -3.75
C LEU A 283 13.50 -3.35 -3.08
N GLN A 284 13.08 -2.11 -2.79
CA GLN A 284 13.91 -1.13 -2.09
C GLN A 284 14.38 -1.66 -0.72
N THR A 285 13.46 -2.24 0.07
CA THR A 285 13.76 -2.88 1.36
C THR A 285 14.84 -3.95 1.21
N LEU A 286 14.70 -4.84 0.23
CA LEU A 286 15.67 -5.90 -0.01
C LEU A 286 17.06 -5.33 -0.31
N TYR A 287 17.17 -4.39 -1.25
CA TYR A 287 18.48 -3.87 -1.63
C TYR A 287 19.08 -2.88 -0.64
N ILE A 288 18.28 -2.11 0.11
CA ILE A 288 18.77 -1.33 1.25
C ILE A 288 19.40 -2.27 2.28
N SER A 289 18.74 -3.40 2.60
CA SER A 289 19.26 -4.39 3.56
C SER A 289 20.50 -5.10 3.05
N LEU A 290 20.54 -5.48 1.77
CA LEU A 290 21.69 -6.13 1.14
C LEU A 290 22.93 -5.24 1.08
N ASN A 291 22.76 -3.93 0.90
CA ASN A 291 23.85 -2.98 0.88
C ASN A 291 24.27 -2.47 2.28
N ASN A 292 23.45 -2.75 3.31
CA ASN A 292 23.68 -2.34 4.69
C ASN A 292 23.42 -3.50 5.66
N PRO A 293 24.15 -4.63 5.57
CA PRO A 293 23.84 -5.87 6.29
C PRO A 293 23.96 -5.73 7.81
N GLN A 294 24.67 -4.71 8.30
CA GLN A 294 24.85 -4.45 9.73
C GLN A 294 23.77 -3.52 10.31
N LEU A 295 22.78 -3.09 9.49
CA LEU A 295 21.87 -2.05 9.93
C LEU A 295 20.53 -2.59 10.45
N PHE A 296 20.04 -3.73 9.92
CA PHE A 296 18.72 -4.27 10.20
C PHE A 296 18.75 -5.73 10.62
N ASP A 297 18.10 -6.06 11.73
CA ASP A 297 17.87 -7.46 12.15
C ASP A 297 16.53 -8.01 11.67
N TYR A 298 15.58 -7.13 11.33
CA TYR A 298 14.24 -7.54 10.91
C TYR A 298 13.94 -6.90 9.55
N ILE A 299 13.66 -7.75 8.57
CA ILE A 299 13.45 -7.38 7.17
C ILE A 299 12.12 -7.95 6.72
N GLY A 300 11.16 -7.09 6.31
CA GLY A 300 9.84 -7.48 5.85
C GLY A 300 9.65 -7.19 4.36
N LEU A 301 9.38 -8.23 3.59
CA LEU A 301 9.15 -8.16 2.14
C LEU A 301 7.69 -8.51 1.85
N PHE A 302 6.85 -7.52 1.56
CA PHE A 302 5.41 -7.69 1.29
C PHE A 302 5.16 -7.63 -0.21
N SER A 303 4.78 -8.76 -0.82
CA SER A 303 4.64 -8.87 -2.28
C SER A 303 5.82 -8.27 -3.05
N PRO A 304 7.07 -8.61 -2.69
CA PRO A 304 8.24 -7.89 -3.21
C PRO A 304 8.53 -8.24 -4.66
N GLN A 305 9.08 -7.27 -5.38
CA GLN A 305 9.78 -7.58 -6.62
C GLN A 305 11.20 -8.07 -6.29
N THR A 306 11.37 -9.40 -6.20
CA THR A 306 12.63 -10.04 -5.75
C THR A 306 13.50 -10.48 -6.91
N THR A 307 13.88 -9.64 -7.85
CA THR A 307 14.52 -10.16 -9.03
C THR A 307 16.03 -9.99 -9.09
N ASN A 308 16.71 -11.06 -9.52
CA ASN A 308 17.99 -11.01 -10.23
C ASN A 308 17.90 -10.21 -11.56
N MET A 309 16.75 -9.58 -11.84
CA MET A 309 16.53 -8.85 -13.08
C MET A 309 17.53 -7.70 -13.26
N LEU A 310 18.08 -7.24 -12.16
CA LEU A 310 18.98 -6.09 -12.14
C LEU A 310 20.46 -6.51 -11.93
N ASP A 311 20.73 -7.83 -11.78
CA ASP A 311 22.09 -8.34 -11.65
C ASP A 311 22.79 -8.40 -13.03
N ASN A 312 23.61 -7.38 -13.29
CA ASN A 312 24.32 -7.21 -14.56
C ASN A 312 25.35 -8.31 -14.90
N LYS A 313 25.78 -9.14 -13.93
CA LYS A 313 26.75 -10.24 -14.20
C LYS A 313 26.15 -11.40 -15.00
N LYS A 314 24.84 -11.61 -14.94
CA LYS A 314 24.14 -12.62 -15.76
C LYS A 314 23.60 -12.07 -17.08
N ILE A 315 23.66 -10.75 -17.27
CA ILE A 315 23.16 -10.06 -18.45
C ILE A 315 24.35 -9.86 -19.41
N ASN A 316 24.76 -10.95 -20.04
CA ASN A 316 25.79 -10.91 -21.11
C ASN A 316 25.32 -10.18 -22.37
N SER A 317 24.17 -9.51 -22.37
CA SER A 317 23.71 -8.64 -23.43
C SER A 317 22.82 -7.54 -22.90
N VAL A 318 23.01 -6.32 -23.37
CA VAL A 318 22.12 -5.14 -23.20
C VAL A 318 20.65 -5.52 -23.43
N ASN A 319 20.40 -6.46 -24.35
CA ASN A 319 19.08 -6.98 -24.70
C ASN A 319 18.33 -7.73 -23.57
N ALA A 320 18.99 -8.24 -22.53
CA ALA A 320 18.32 -8.95 -21.45
C ALA A 320 17.86 -7.99 -20.36
N LEU A 321 18.67 -6.97 -20.02
CA LEU A 321 18.29 -5.90 -19.11
C LEU A 321 17.11 -5.09 -19.71
N ASP A 322 17.22 -4.73 -21.00
CA ASP A 322 16.15 -4.00 -21.70
C ASP A 322 14.84 -4.79 -21.74
N ARG A 323 14.88 -6.13 -21.94
CA ARG A 323 13.69 -6.98 -21.88
C ARG A 323 13.07 -7.02 -20.49
N ASN A 324 13.88 -7.08 -19.44
CA ASN A 324 13.40 -7.12 -18.07
C ASN A 324 12.80 -5.77 -17.65
N ILE A 325 13.46 -4.68 -17.98
CA ILE A 325 12.96 -3.31 -17.79
C ILE A 325 11.67 -3.09 -18.60
N LYS A 326 11.63 -3.55 -19.85
CA LYS A 326 10.42 -3.50 -20.69
C LYS A 326 9.28 -4.31 -20.05
N THR A 327 9.56 -5.47 -19.46
CA THR A 327 8.56 -6.29 -18.76
C THR A 327 8.02 -5.54 -17.53
N ILE A 328 8.90 -4.96 -16.73
CA ILE A 328 8.52 -4.17 -15.54
C ILE A 328 7.68 -2.94 -15.95
N LYS A 329 8.13 -2.18 -16.97
CA LYS A 329 7.38 -1.04 -17.52
C LYS A 329 6.00 -1.44 -18.02
N ASN A 330 5.90 -2.56 -18.72
CA ASN A 330 4.63 -3.08 -19.22
C ASN A 330 3.69 -3.48 -18.09
N ILE A 331 4.22 -4.06 -17.01
CA ILE A 331 3.42 -4.37 -15.81
C ILE A 331 2.85 -3.08 -15.22
N PHE A 332 3.68 -2.05 -15.04
CA PHE A 332 3.22 -0.77 -14.48
C PHE A 332 2.26 -0.03 -15.40
N ALA A 333 2.49 -0.02 -16.71
CA ALA A 333 1.56 0.56 -17.68
C ALA A 333 0.18 -0.11 -17.60
N ILE A 334 0.15 -1.45 -17.50
CA ILE A 334 -1.09 -2.21 -17.39
C ILE A 334 -1.79 -1.95 -16.04
N LEU A 335 -1.04 -1.89 -14.93
CA LEU A 335 -1.59 -1.56 -13.62
C LEU A 335 -2.23 -0.17 -13.58
N ASN A 336 -1.65 0.78 -14.35
CA ASN A 336 -2.18 2.14 -14.50
C ASN A 336 -3.26 2.26 -15.60
N GLY A 337 -3.67 1.16 -16.24
CA GLY A 337 -4.68 1.17 -17.30
C GLY A 337 -4.17 1.66 -18.65
N GLU A 338 -2.86 1.77 -18.84
CA GLU A 338 -2.22 2.19 -20.09
C GLU A 338 -1.96 1.00 -21.01
N ILE A 339 -2.02 1.22 -22.34
CA ILE A 339 -1.59 0.22 -23.33
C ILE A 339 -0.08 0.31 -23.45
N PRO A 340 0.69 -0.76 -23.18
CA PRO A 340 2.14 -0.74 -23.29
C PRO A 340 2.58 -0.36 -24.72
N SER A 341 3.35 0.72 -24.87
CA SER A 341 3.89 1.10 -26.17
C SER A 341 5.12 0.29 -26.53
N GLU A 342 5.22 -0.15 -27.78
CA GLU A 342 6.41 -0.87 -28.30
C GLU A 342 7.60 0.03 -28.58
N SER A 343 7.42 1.34 -28.60
CA SER A 343 8.43 2.32 -29.03
C SER A 343 9.15 2.95 -27.85
N GLY A 344 10.45 2.91 -27.87
CA GLY A 344 11.35 3.85 -27.20
C GLY A 344 12.08 3.34 -25.97
N LEU A 345 13.08 2.48 -26.16
CA LEU A 345 14.21 2.34 -25.24
C LEU A 345 15.50 2.49 -26.04
N SER A 346 15.89 3.70 -26.31
CA SER A 346 17.26 4.05 -26.64
C SER A 346 17.80 4.93 -25.52
N ASN A 347 18.21 4.34 -24.42
CA ASN A 347 19.17 4.98 -23.51
C ASN A 347 19.86 3.83 -22.77
N LYS A 348 21.18 3.81 -22.81
CA LYS A 348 22.01 2.99 -21.94
C LYS A 348 21.51 3.20 -20.52
N VAL A 349 20.98 2.14 -19.91
CA VAL A 349 20.75 2.14 -18.46
C VAL A 349 22.13 2.13 -17.85
N ASP A 350 22.52 3.24 -17.22
CA ASP A 350 23.76 3.32 -16.48
C ASP A 350 23.80 2.20 -15.44
N ARG A 351 24.98 1.68 -15.24
CA ARG A 351 25.23 0.61 -14.27
C ARG A 351 24.84 1.10 -12.88
N ILE A 352 23.87 0.44 -12.22
CA ILE A 352 23.40 0.84 -10.89
C ILE A 352 24.06 -0.10 -9.87
N GLU A 353 25.13 0.36 -9.26
CA GLU A 353 25.97 -0.40 -8.32
C GLU A 353 25.17 -1.04 -7.17
N VAL A 354 24.10 -0.37 -6.71
CA VAL A 354 23.22 -0.87 -5.66
C VAL A 354 22.70 -2.29 -5.95
N TYR A 355 22.43 -2.60 -7.22
CA TYR A 355 21.85 -3.88 -7.63
C TYR A 355 22.88 -4.94 -8.05
N GLU A 356 24.15 -4.60 -8.05
CA GLU A 356 25.20 -5.54 -8.44
C GLU A 356 25.53 -6.54 -7.33
N ASN A 357 26.11 -7.67 -7.73
CA ASN A 357 26.65 -8.70 -6.83
C ASN A 357 25.60 -9.26 -5.83
N PHE A 358 24.38 -9.45 -6.31
CA PHE A 358 23.25 -9.89 -5.48
C PHE A 358 23.57 -11.11 -4.59
N ASP A 359 24.13 -12.18 -5.17
CA ASP A 359 24.41 -13.42 -4.42
C ASP A 359 25.46 -13.19 -3.32
N GLN A 360 26.50 -12.40 -3.60
CA GLN A 360 27.53 -12.04 -2.62
C GLN A 360 26.96 -11.18 -1.48
N LYS A 361 26.11 -10.18 -1.83
CA LYS A 361 25.46 -9.32 -0.85
C LYS A 361 24.50 -10.12 0.03
N LEU A 362 23.77 -11.08 -0.56
CA LEU A 362 22.89 -11.97 0.17
C LEU A 362 23.68 -12.85 1.16
N ASP A 363 24.80 -13.43 0.74
CA ASP A 363 25.67 -14.20 1.60
C ASP A 363 26.24 -13.33 2.75
N THR A 364 26.61 -12.09 2.44
CA THR A 364 27.07 -11.12 3.43
C THR A 364 25.97 -10.78 4.44
N LEU A 365 24.72 -10.54 3.98
CA LEU A 365 23.60 -10.29 4.86
C LEU A 365 23.40 -11.44 5.86
N TYR A 366 23.39 -12.69 5.36
CA TYR A 366 23.18 -13.85 6.22
C TYR A 366 24.37 -14.16 7.14
N SER A 367 25.59 -13.78 6.76
CA SER A 367 26.74 -13.86 7.67
C SER A 367 26.61 -12.98 8.91
N THR A 368 25.78 -11.92 8.85
CA THR A 368 25.47 -11.05 10.00
C THR A 368 24.32 -11.58 10.86
N SER A 369 23.75 -12.75 10.53
CA SER A 369 22.68 -13.43 11.26
C SER A 369 21.46 -12.54 11.54
N PRO A 370 20.74 -12.06 10.51
CA PRO A 370 19.51 -11.30 10.72
C PRO A 370 18.49 -12.15 11.47
N LYS A 371 17.76 -11.57 12.42
CA LYS A 371 16.80 -12.30 13.25
C LYS A 371 15.56 -12.73 12.47
N LEU A 372 15.15 -11.93 11.49
CA LEU A 372 13.97 -12.20 10.68
C LEU A 372 14.14 -11.68 9.25
N LEU A 373 14.01 -12.58 8.28
CA LEU A 373 13.60 -12.25 6.93
C LEU A 373 12.16 -12.77 6.76
N TYR A 374 11.21 -11.86 6.63
CA TYR A 374 9.79 -12.14 6.43
C TYR A 374 9.42 -11.90 4.97
N ILE A 375 8.67 -12.83 4.38
CA ILE A 375 8.19 -12.75 2.99
C ILE A 375 6.69 -13.03 2.99
N GLY A 376 5.87 -12.05 2.64
CA GLY A 376 4.43 -12.18 2.46
C GLY A 376 4.06 -12.09 0.98
N VAL A 377 3.20 -13.01 0.48
CA VAL A 377 2.68 -12.98 -0.89
C VAL A 377 1.36 -13.74 -1.00
N GLY A 378 0.44 -13.22 -1.82
CA GLY A 378 -0.84 -13.86 -2.11
C GLY A 378 -0.76 -14.90 -3.24
N GLU A 379 -1.69 -15.84 -3.25
CA GLU A 379 -1.76 -16.90 -4.27
C GLU A 379 -2.08 -16.38 -5.68
N ASP A 380 -2.84 -15.29 -5.76
CA ASP A 380 -3.20 -14.61 -7.00
C ASP A 380 -2.30 -13.40 -7.32
N ASP A 381 -1.24 -13.20 -6.52
CA ASP A 381 -0.31 -12.08 -6.70
C ASP A 381 0.57 -12.30 -7.95
N PHE A 382 0.63 -11.30 -8.82
CA PHE A 382 1.42 -11.40 -10.06
C PHE A 382 2.93 -11.52 -9.80
N VAL A 383 3.42 -11.13 -8.62
CA VAL A 383 4.82 -11.31 -8.24
C VAL A 383 5.12 -12.68 -7.62
N LEU A 384 4.11 -13.53 -7.41
CA LEU A 384 4.26 -14.84 -6.77
C LEU A 384 5.39 -15.67 -7.40
N LYS A 385 5.48 -15.69 -8.73
CA LYS A 385 6.58 -16.40 -9.41
C LYS A 385 7.95 -15.87 -9.02
N LEU A 386 8.11 -14.56 -8.95
CA LEU A 386 9.37 -13.91 -8.58
C LEU A 386 9.76 -14.23 -7.14
N VAL A 387 8.77 -14.22 -6.25
CA VAL A 387 8.94 -14.60 -4.83
C VAL A 387 9.36 -16.06 -4.72
N ASN A 388 8.75 -16.97 -5.46
CA ASN A 388 9.12 -18.39 -5.44
C ASN A 388 10.52 -18.63 -6.01
N ASP A 389 10.91 -17.94 -7.06
CA ASP A 389 12.28 -18.01 -7.62
C ASP A 389 13.32 -17.51 -6.57
N PHE A 390 12.99 -16.46 -5.81
CA PHE A 390 13.84 -15.98 -4.70
C PHE A 390 13.90 -16.99 -3.54
N ARG A 391 12.76 -17.54 -3.11
CA ARG A 391 12.71 -18.58 -2.08
C ARG A 391 13.53 -19.81 -2.45
N THR A 392 13.43 -20.29 -3.69
CA THR A 392 14.26 -21.41 -4.19
C THR A 392 15.76 -21.13 -3.99
N LYS A 393 16.19 -19.89 -4.18
CA LYS A 393 17.58 -19.49 -3.94
C LYS A 393 17.92 -19.51 -2.43
N LEU A 394 17.04 -19.03 -1.57
CA LEU A 394 17.23 -19.08 -0.12
C LEU A 394 17.30 -20.53 0.39
N ASP A 395 16.41 -21.40 -0.11
CA ASP A 395 16.35 -22.82 0.25
C ASP A 395 17.64 -23.56 -0.18
N ALA A 396 18.12 -23.30 -1.39
CA ALA A 396 19.38 -23.87 -1.89
C ALA A 396 20.59 -23.52 -1.02
N LYS A 397 20.58 -22.33 -0.41
CA LYS A 397 21.61 -21.84 0.51
C LYS A 397 21.32 -22.18 1.98
N LYS A 398 20.18 -22.82 2.27
CA LYS A 398 19.68 -23.13 3.63
C LYS A 398 19.53 -21.88 4.51
N TYR A 399 19.18 -20.73 3.91
CA TYR A 399 18.93 -19.50 4.62
C TYR A 399 17.54 -19.50 5.24
N LYS A 400 17.45 -19.12 6.51
CA LYS A 400 16.19 -19.08 7.25
C LYS A 400 15.38 -17.85 6.86
N TYR A 401 14.08 -18.03 6.64
CA TYR A 401 13.10 -16.97 6.44
C TYR A 401 11.73 -17.41 6.94
N HIS A 402 10.88 -16.45 7.24
CA HIS A 402 9.46 -16.69 7.51
C HIS A 402 8.66 -16.44 6.23
N TYR A 403 7.82 -17.38 5.85
CA TYR A 403 7.00 -17.28 4.65
C TYR A 403 5.52 -17.25 5.02
N ASN A 404 4.84 -16.16 4.72
CA ASN A 404 3.40 -15.98 4.88
C ASN A 404 2.74 -16.01 3.50
N TYR A 405 2.16 -17.14 3.15
CA TYR A 405 1.40 -17.35 1.92
C TYR A 405 -0.09 -17.26 2.23
N THR A 406 -0.77 -16.34 1.59
CA THR A 406 -2.18 -16.06 1.84
C THR A 406 -3.01 -16.22 0.58
N ASP A 407 -4.33 -16.24 0.72
CA ASP A 407 -5.25 -15.94 -0.36
C ASP A 407 -5.06 -14.50 -0.89
N GLY A 408 -5.69 -14.17 -2.04
CA GLY A 408 -5.74 -12.83 -2.59
C GLY A 408 -4.55 -12.46 -3.45
N ALA A 409 -4.55 -11.19 -3.89
CA ALA A 409 -3.69 -10.68 -4.94
C ALA A 409 -2.75 -9.56 -4.42
N HIS A 410 -2.21 -8.76 -5.35
CA HIS A 410 -1.32 -7.63 -5.09
C HIS A 410 -2.11 -6.40 -4.62
N THR A 411 -2.61 -6.43 -3.39
CA THR A 411 -3.60 -5.48 -2.87
C THR A 411 -3.30 -5.00 -1.45
N TRP A 412 -3.89 -3.85 -1.09
CA TRP A 412 -3.78 -3.29 0.25
C TRP A 412 -4.37 -4.20 1.34
N GLU A 413 -5.39 -4.99 1.02
CA GLU A 413 -5.96 -5.99 1.93
C GLU A 413 -4.87 -6.96 2.41
N ASN A 414 -4.07 -7.48 1.48
CA ASN A 414 -2.97 -8.39 1.81
C ASN A 414 -1.84 -7.68 2.55
N TRP A 415 -1.46 -6.48 2.12
CA TRP A 415 -0.34 -5.75 2.76
C TRP A 415 -0.66 -5.32 4.20
N ARG A 416 -1.92 -4.98 4.51
CA ARG A 416 -2.36 -4.78 5.89
C ARG A 416 -2.23 -6.06 6.73
N LYS A 417 -2.69 -7.21 6.20
CA LYS A 417 -2.55 -8.51 6.87
C LYS A 417 -1.08 -8.86 7.11
N TYR A 418 -0.20 -8.60 6.14
CA TYR A 418 1.24 -8.85 6.33
C TYR A 418 1.83 -7.93 7.40
N LEU A 419 1.45 -6.68 7.47
CA LEU A 419 1.90 -5.78 8.51
C LEU A 419 1.43 -6.25 9.90
N VAL A 420 0.16 -6.63 10.05
CA VAL A 420 -0.40 -7.17 11.31
C VAL A 420 0.33 -8.45 11.75
N ASP A 421 0.68 -9.35 10.81
CA ASP A 421 1.43 -10.57 11.13
C ASP A 421 2.94 -10.31 11.37
N PHE A 422 3.52 -9.28 10.75
CA PHE A 422 4.93 -8.93 10.90
C PHE A 422 5.24 -8.25 12.24
N LEU A 423 4.38 -7.33 12.69
CA LEU A 423 4.63 -6.50 13.88
C LEU A 423 4.90 -7.29 15.17
N PRO A 424 4.19 -8.39 15.51
CA PRO A 424 4.49 -9.19 16.70
C PRO A 424 5.82 -9.96 16.64
N ARG A 425 6.43 -10.04 15.45
CA ARG A 425 7.66 -10.85 15.23
C ARG A 425 8.92 -10.02 15.34
N ILE A 426 8.78 -8.70 15.45
CA ILE A 426 9.92 -7.77 15.55
C ILE A 426 10.11 -7.29 17.00
N PHE A 427 11.38 -7.14 17.40
CA PHE A 427 11.78 -6.64 18.73
C PHE A 427 11.30 -7.56 19.85
#